data_e1f31e3bac03805c3c20860b4490ee43
#
_entry.id   e1f31e3bac03805c3c20860b4490ee43
#
_cell.length_a   1.000
_cell.length_b   1.000
_cell.length_c   1.000
_cell.angle_alpha   90.00
_cell.angle_beta   90.00
_cell.angle_gamma   90.00
#
_symmetry.space_group_name_H-M   'P 1'
#
loop_
_entity.id
_entity.type
_entity.pdbx_description
1 polymer ?
#
loop_
_entity_poly.entity_id
_entity_poly.type
_entity_poly.pdbx_seq_one_letter_code
_entity_poly.pdbx_strand_id
1 'polypeptide(L)'
;EDIQRFVMELLTPSSYAAGRLKVRYTPINGDWFIENKSSDMGNVKADSTYGTKRASAYRIIEDTLNLRDTRIFDYVYDEHGNKKAVFNAKETTAAQAKQEVIKQAFQDWIWKDPERRNRLVRYYNDTLRLYPSANILVTTKQDFETGNRKKFCGRIATGDYDAVIIGHSQFEKIPMSIGRQREQLEKQLDDIERGIDDVQASKGEQFTVKQLMKTRKAIKTKLEKLNDTKRKDTVIDFEQLGVDRLFIDESHFYKNLYLYTKMRNVGGIAQTEAQKSSDLFMKCRYLDEITGNRGTVFATGTPVSNSMVELYSVQRYLQYDTLAQNGLQHFDSWASTFGETVTALELAPEGTNYRAKTRFAKFYNLPELMQMFREVADIQTADMLKLPVPKVNYHNIKTKPSEIQTEMVASLAKRAEKVRARLVEPNIDNMLKITNDGRKLALDQRMIDPMLPDDPDSKVNACVDNVYRIWEEHADTKATQLVFCDLSTPKNDGTFNVYDDMREKLVARGIPAEQVRFIHEATTDAQKKE
;
A
#
# COMPACT_ATOMS: atom_id res chain seq x y z
N GLU A 1 -2.70 8.13 -32.81
CA GLU A 1 -1.59 7.63 -33.66
C GLU A 1 -1.14 6.23 -33.24
N ASP A 2 -0.87 5.97 -31.96
CA ASP A 2 -0.37 4.66 -31.50
C ASP A 2 -1.33 3.53 -31.77
N ILE A 3 -2.64 3.72 -31.54
CA ILE A 3 -3.65 2.69 -31.87
C ILE A 3 -3.67 2.41 -33.37
N GLN A 4 -3.55 3.42 -34.22
CA GLN A 4 -3.45 3.25 -35.68
C GLN A 4 -2.23 2.39 -36.05
N ARG A 5 -1.05 2.69 -35.47
CA ARG A 5 0.17 1.90 -35.68
C ARG A 5 0.01 0.46 -35.22
N PHE A 6 -0.55 0.27 -34.01
CA PHE A 6 -0.81 -1.06 -33.49
C PHE A 6 -1.66 -1.90 -34.44
N VAL A 7 -2.78 -1.33 -34.92
CA VAL A 7 -3.66 -2.03 -35.86
C VAL A 7 -2.93 -2.41 -37.14
N MET A 8 -2.10 -1.50 -37.68
CA MET A 8 -1.32 -1.75 -38.89
C MET A 8 -0.27 -2.83 -38.70
N GLU A 9 0.45 -2.82 -37.59
CA GLU A 9 1.49 -3.81 -37.30
C GLU A 9 0.90 -5.18 -36.94
N LEU A 10 -0.19 -5.21 -36.17
CA LEU A 10 -0.85 -6.46 -35.77
C LEU A 10 -1.44 -7.20 -36.97
N LEU A 11 -2.22 -6.48 -37.76
CA LEU A 11 -3.02 -7.08 -38.83
C LEU A 11 -2.33 -7.08 -40.19
N THR A 12 -1.26 -6.28 -40.37
CA THR A 12 -0.49 -6.14 -41.61
C THR A 12 -1.40 -6.10 -42.86
N PRO A 13 -2.29 -5.09 -42.96
CA PRO A 13 -3.22 -4.99 -44.10
C PRO A 13 -2.46 -4.80 -45.41
N SER A 14 -3.12 -5.11 -46.53
CA SER A 14 -2.56 -4.86 -47.85
C SER A 14 -2.25 -3.37 -48.05
N SER A 15 -1.31 -3.02 -48.92
CA SER A 15 -0.94 -1.62 -49.21
C SER A 15 -2.14 -0.76 -49.57
N TYR A 16 -3.11 -1.33 -50.30
CA TYR A 16 -4.36 -0.66 -50.65
C TYR A 16 -5.25 -0.40 -49.41
N ALA A 17 -5.42 -1.39 -48.55
CA ALA A 17 -6.18 -1.26 -47.32
C ALA A 17 -5.50 -0.34 -46.30
N ALA A 18 -4.18 -0.43 -46.14
CA ALA A 18 -3.41 0.40 -45.24
C ALA A 18 -3.57 1.91 -45.52
N GLY A 19 -3.66 2.30 -46.77
CA GLY A 19 -3.90 3.70 -47.15
C GLY A 19 -5.32 4.22 -46.85
N ARG A 20 -6.29 3.32 -46.62
CA ARG A 20 -7.71 3.66 -46.40
C ARG A 20 -8.17 3.46 -44.95
N LEU A 21 -7.64 2.47 -44.25
CA LEU A 21 -7.98 2.19 -42.86
C LEU A 21 -7.59 3.36 -41.95
N LYS A 22 -8.53 3.88 -41.20
CA LYS A 22 -8.30 4.96 -40.24
C LYS A 22 -8.92 4.63 -38.90
N VAL A 23 -8.14 4.74 -37.84
CA VAL A 23 -8.64 4.67 -36.47
C VAL A 23 -8.95 6.08 -35.99
N ARG A 24 -10.19 6.33 -35.61
CA ARG A 24 -10.64 7.63 -35.13
C ARG A 24 -11.17 7.54 -33.70
N TYR A 25 -10.90 8.59 -32.95
CA TYR A 25 -11.44 8.81 -31.62
C TYR A 25 -12.31 10.06 -31.63
N THR A 26 -13.50 9.97 -31.05
CA THR A 26 -14.42 11.10 -30.91
C THR A 26 -14.45 11.55 -29.46
N PRO A 27 -13.85 12.71 -29.12
CA PRO A 27 -13.72 13.17 -27.73
C PRO A 27 -15.05 13.44 -27.01
N ILE A 28 -16.12 13.77 -27.76
CA ILE A 28 -17.43 14.16 -27.20
C ILE A 28 -18.09 12.99 -26.46
N ASN A 29 -18.00 11.78 -27.00
CA ASN A 29 -18.64 10.57 -26.46
C ASN A 29 -17.64 9.48 -26.04
N GLY A 30 -16.33 9.71 -26.27
CA GLY A 30 -15.29 8.75 -25.96
C GLY A 30 -15.22 7.54 -26.89
N ASP A 31 -15.96 7.54 -28.01
CA ASP A 31 -16.04 6.38 -28.90
C ASP A 31 -14.86 6.30 -29.88
N TRP A 32 -14.44 5.07 -30.13
CA TRP A 32 -13.45 4.70 -31.13
C TRP A 32 -14.10 4.04 -32.35
N PHE A 33 -13.62 4.39 -33.52
CA PHE A 33 -14.09 3.84 -34.78
C PHE A 33 -12.92 3.45 -35.68
N ILE A 34 -13.05 2.33 -36.36
CA ILE A 34 -12.13 1.92 -37.43
C ILE A 34 -12.89 2.03 -38.77
N GLU A 35 -12.50 3.03 -39.56
CA GLU A 35 -13.11 3.30 -40.86
C GLU A 35 -12.56 2.37 -41.93
N ASN A 36 -13.37 2.12 -42.96
CA ASN A 36 -13.00 1.35 -44.17
C ASN A 36 -12.55 -0.09 -43.90
N LYS A 37 -13.07 -0.73 -42.85
CA LYS A 37 -12.74 -2.13 -42.47
C LYS A 37 -12.89 -3.12 -43.63
N SER A 38 -13.88 -2.88 -44.51
CA SER A 38 -14.16 -3.70 -45.69
C SER A 38 -13.07 -3.64 -46.77
N SER A 39 -12.18 -2.67 -46.73
CA SER A 39 -11.10 -2.57 -47.70
C SER A 39 -10.02 -3.68 -47.55
N ASP A 40 -10.01 -4.38 -46.40
CA ASP A 40 -9.06 -5.45 -46.06
C ASP A 40 -9.75 -6.83 -45.92
N MET A 41 -10.85 -7.06 -46.65
CA MET A 41 -11.54 -8.36 -46.67
C MET A 41 -10.60 -9.45 -47.20
N GLY A 42 -10.61 -10.62 -46.52
CA GLY A 42 -9.74 -11.76 -46.88
C GLY A 42 -8.37 -11.73 -46.21
N ASN A 43 -8.10 -10.77 -45.36
CA ASN A 43 -6.89 -10.78 -44.55
C ASN A 43 -6.96 -11.89 -43.49
N VAL A 44 -6.10 -12.89 -43.62
CA VAL A 44 -6.04 -14.06 -42.72
C VAL A 44 -5.83 -13.65 -41.27
N LYS A 45 -5.02 -12.64 -40.99
CA LYS A 45 -4.81 -12.14 -39.63
C LYS A 45 -6.09 -11.50 -39.08
N ALA A 46 -6.83 -10.74 -39.90
CA ALA A 46 -8.05 -10.07 -39.48
C ALA A 46 -9.23 -11.03 -39.32
N ASP A 47 -9.33 -12.07 -40.18
CA ASP A 47 -10.52 -12.92 -40.25
C ASP A 47 -10.35 -14.27 -39.52
N SER A 48 -9.10 -14.64 -39.14
CA SER A 48 -8.79 -15.94 -38.52
C SER A 48 -7.85 -15.86 -37.35
N THR A 49 -6.65 -15.24 -37.49
CA THR A 49 -5.65 -15.22 -36.42
C THR A 49 -6.14 -14.42 -35.22
N TYR A 50 -6.59 -13.19 -35.43
CA TYR A 50 -7.09 -12.28 -34.40
C TYR A 50 -8.59 -12.04 -34.48
N GLY A 51 -9.26 -12.61 -35.48
CA GLY A 51 -10.69 -12.60 -35.67
C GLY A 51 -11.32 -13.98 -35.70
N THR A 52 -12.60 -14.01 -35.94
CA THR A 52 -13.41 -15.22 -36.18
C THR A 52 -14.19 -15.04 -37.49
N LYS A 53 -14.79 -16.12 -38.01
CA LYS A 53 -15.70 -16.04 -39.20
C LYS A 53 -16.87 -15.10 -39.01
N ARG A 54 -17.24 -14.78 -37.76
CA ARG A 54 -18.41 -13.95 -37.39
C ARG A 54 -18.06 -12.55 -36.91
N ALA A 55 -16.81 -12.34 -36.47
CA ALA A 55 -16.30 -11.04 -36.05
C ALA A 55 -14.85 -10.89 -36.50
N SER A 56 -14.59 -9.94 -37.40
CA SER A 56 -13.23 -9.62 -37.82
C SER A 56 -12.43 -8.99 -36.64
N ALA A 57 -11.12 -9.08 -36.68
CA ALA A 57 -10.26 -8.43 -35.68
C ALA A 57 -10.52 -6.92 -35.58
N TYR A 58 -10.85 -6.24 -36.67
CA TYR A 58 -11.20 -4.82 -36.66
C TYR A 58 -12.42 -4.52 -35.78
N ARG A 59 -13.44 -5.37 -35.83
CA ARG A 59 -14.62 -5.25 -34.96
C ARG A 59 -14.27 -5.54 -33.52
N ILE A 60 -13.48 -6.59 -33.26
CA ILE A 60 -13.07 -6.97 -31.91
C ILE A 60 -12.20 -5.87 -31.28
N ILE A 61 -11.27 -5.26 -32.04
CA ILE A 61 -10.44 -4.13 -31.58
C ILE A 61 -11.34 -2.93 -31.27
N GLU A 62 -12.31 -2.61 -32.12
CA GLU A 62 -13.24 -1.49 -31.91
C GLU A 62 -14.10 -1.71 -30.65
N ASP A 63 -14.65 -2.92 -30.46
CA ASP A 63 -15.38 -3.28 -29.24
C ASP A 63 -14.47 -3.15 -28.01
N THR A 64 -13.21 -3.60 -28.09
CA THR A 64 -12.22 -3.53 -27.00
C THR A 64 -11.89 -2.08 -26.63
N LEU A 65 -11.63 -1.23 -27.61
CA LEU A 65 -11.34 0.20 -27.42
C LEU A 65 -12.52 0.95 -26.78
N ASN A 66 -13.75 0.49 -27.06
CA ASN A 66 -14.98 1.04 -26.50
C ASN A 66 -15.41 0.34 -25.19
N LEU A 67 -14.52 -0.44 -24.57
CA LEU A 67 -14.77 -1.17 -23.33
C LEU A 67 -16.00 -2.10 -23.41
N ARG A 68 -16.23 -2.71 -24.57
CA ARG A 68 -17.37 -3.61 -24.82
C ARG A 68 -16.86 -5.04 -25.04
N ASP A 69 -17.56 -6.00 -24.49
CA ASP A 69 -17.34 -7.40 -24.84
C ASP A 69 -17.96 -7.69 -26.22
N THR A 70 -17.18 -8.33 -27.09
CA THR A 70 -17.69 -8.73 -28.39
C THR A 70 -18.76 -9.81 -28.24
N ARG A 71 -19.99 -9.53 -28.65
CA ARG A 71 -21.13 -10.46 -28.60
C ARG A 71 -21.61 -10.79 -30.00
N ILE A 72 -21.92 -12.08 -30.23
CA ILE A 72 -22.39 -12.61 -31.49
C ILE A 72 -23.83 -13.07 -31.33
N PHE A 73 -24.68 -12.66 -32.30
CA PHE A 73 -26.08 -13.04 -32.34
C PHE A 73 -26.39 -13.70 -33.66
N ASP A 74 -27.20 -14.77 -33.61
CA ASP A 74 -27.86 -15.35 -34.77
C ASP A 74 -29.23 -14.71 -34.95
N TYR A 75 -29.68 -14.65 -36.16
CA TYR A 75 -31.00 -14.10 -36.47
C TYR A 75 -31.93 -15.22 -36.94
N VAL A 76 -32.98 -15.42 -36.17
CA VAL A 76 -34.05 -16.40 -36.47
C VAL A 76 -35.32 -15.62 -36.81
N TYR A 77 -36.06 -16.09 -37.78
CA TYR A 77 -37.37 -15.50 -38.13
C TYR A 77 -38.44 -16.24 -37.34
N ASP A 78 -39.35 -15.49 -36.71
CA ASP A 78 -40.51 -16.04 -36.02
C ASP A 78 -41.61 -16.47 -37.04
N GLU A 79 -42.67 -17.11 -36.55
CA GLU A 79 -43.78 -17.59 -37.36
C GLU A 79 -44.52 -16.45 -38.14
N HIS A 80 -44.26 -15.18 -37.74
CA HIS A 80 -44.82 -13.99 -38.37
C HIS A 80 -43.81 -13.27 -39.27
N GLY A 81 -42.63 -13.87 -39.52
CA GLY A 81 -41.58 -13.31 -40.36
C GLY A 81 -40.75 -12.19 -39.72
N ASN A 82 -40.90 -11.93 -38.43
CA ASN A 82 -40.10 -10.92 -37.72
C ASN A 82 -38.71 -11.48 -37.36
N LYS A 83 -37.69 -10.66 -37.56
CA LYS A 83 -36.30 -10.99 -37.28
C LYS A 83 -36.01 -10.88 -35.79
N LYS A 84 -35.68 -12.01 -35.11
CA LYS A 84 -35.33 -12.06 -33.72
C LYS A 84 -33.85 -12.39 -33.57
N ALA A 85 -33.10 -11.59 -32.77
CA ALA A 85 -31.73 -11.86 -32.45
C ALA A 85 -31.64 -12.89 -31.30
N VAL A 86 -30.92 -13.99 -31.53
CA VAL A 86 -30.66 -15.04 -30.54
C VAL A 86 -29.18 -15.06 -30.22
N PHE A 87 -28.83 -14.99 -28.94
CA PHE A 87 -27.46 -14.98 -28.50
C PHE A 87 -26.76 -16.30 -28.82
N ASN A 88 -25.61 -16.21 -29.51
CA ASN A 88 -24.77 -17.37 -29.82
C ASN A 88 -23.58 -17.45 -28.83
N ALA A 89 -23.72 -18.27 -27.80
CA ALA A 89 -22.73 -18.41 -26.76
C ALA A 89 -21.37 -18.93 -27.29
N LYS A 90 -21.39 -19.92 -28.18
CA LYS A 90 -20.16 -20.55 -28.73
C LYS A 90 -19.34 -19.55 -29.54
N GLU A 91 -19.97 -18.84 -30.46
CA GLU A 91 -19.28 -17.85 -31.30
C GLU A 91 -18.85 -16.61 -30.48
N THR A 92 -19.63 -16.25 -29.46
CA THR A 92 -19.28 -15.16 -28.52
C THR A 92 -18.03 -15.54 -27.71
N THR A 93 -17.96 -16.76 -27.14
CA THR A 93 -16.78 -17.21 -26.40
C THR A 93 -15.54 -17.25 -27.30
N ALA A 94 -15.68 -17.68 -28.55
CA ALA A 94 -14.58 -17.68 -29.50
C ALA A 94 -14.10 -16.24 -29.83
N ALA A 95 -15.01 -15.29 -29.98
CA ALA A 95 -14.67 -13.88 -30.22
C ALA A 95 -14.01 -13.21 -29.00
N GLN A 96 -14.50 -13.49 -27.79
CA GLN A 96 -13.91 -13.00 -26.53
C GLN A 96 -12.51 -13.59 -26.29
N ALA A 97 -12.27 -14.85 -26.63
CA ALA A 97 -10.93 -15.42 -26.58
C ALA A 97 -9.95 -14.68 -27.51
N LYS A 98 -10.40 -14.27 -28.70
CA LYS A 98 -9.62 -13.42 -29.62
C LYS A 98 -9.43 -12.01 -29.06
N GLN A 99 -10.42 -11.47 -28.37
CA GLN A 99 -10.35 -10.18 -27.69
C GLN A 99 -9.22 -10.17 -26.65
N GLU A 100 -9.09 -11.22 -25.84
CA GLU A 100 -8.00 -11.34 -24.87
C GLU A 100 -6.62 -11.48 -25.54
N VAL A 101 -6.52 -12.23 -26.62
CA VAL A 101 -5.27 -12.32 -27.40
C VAL A 101 -4.86 -10.95 -27.96
N ILE A 102 -5.81 -10.15 -28.44
CA ILE A 102 -5.55 -8.80 -28.94
C ILE A 102 -5.11 -7.85 -27.81
N LYS A 103 -5.75 -7.91 -26.65
CA LYS A 103 -5.37 -7.13 -25.47
C LYS A 103 -3.94 -7.45 -25.05
N GLN A 104 -3.58 -8.73 -24.99
CA GLN A 104 -2.24 -9.17 -24.66
C GLN A 104 -1.22 -8.69 -25.71
N ALA A 105 -1.54 -8.84 -26.99
CA ALA A 105 -0.69 -8.36 -28.08
C ALA A 105 -0.46 -6.83 -28.00
N PHE A 106 -1.48 -6.05 -27.60
CA PHE A 106 -1.36 -4.61 -27.39
C PHE A 106 -0.46 -4.27 -26.21
N GLN A 107 -0.61 -4.97 -25.08
CA GLN A 107 0.25 -4.78 -23.92
C GLN A 107 1.72 -5.05 -24.26
N ASP A 108 1.99 -6.15 -24.96
CA ASP A 108 3.35 -6.50 -25.35
C ASP A 108 3.93 -5.49 -26.36
N TRP A 109 3.10 -5.02 -27.30
CA TRP A 109 3.50 -4.08 -28.35
C TRP A 109 3.79 -2.67 -27.79
N ILE A 110 2.94 -2.16 -26.87
CA ILE A 110 3.01 -0.76 -26.43
C ILE A 110 4.31 -0.46 -25.68
N TRP A 111 4.85 -1.44 -24.96
CA TRP A 111 6.08 -1.31 -24.17
C TRP A 111 7.34 -1.75 -24.89
N LYS A 112 7.23 -2.38 -26.05
CA LYS A 112 8.36 -2.93 -26.81
C LYS A 112 9.29 -1.84 -27.37
N ASP A 113 8.75 -0.71 -27.78
CA ASP A 113 9.49 0.41 -28.34
C ASP A 113 9.89 1.40 -27.23
N PRO A 114 11.21 1.62 -27.00
CA PRO A 114 11.68 2.52 -25.93
C PRO A 114 11.25 3.99 -26.13
N GLU A 115 11.20 4.49 -27.37
CA GLU A 115 10.77 5.88 -27.62
C GLU A 115 9.29 6.07 -27.32
N ARG A 116 8.46 5.15 -27.80
CA ARG A 116 7.04 5.15 -27.50
C ARG A 116 6.78 5.01 -25.99
N ARG A 117 7.47 4.09 -25.32
CA ARG A 117 7.42 3.92 -23.88
C ARG A 117 7.76 5.21 -23.13
N ASN A 118 8.92 5.83 -23.45
CA ASN A 118 9.35 7.06 -22.81
C ASN A 118 8.39 8.23 -23.08
N ARG A 119 7.85 8.32 -24.31
CA ARG A 119 6.84 9.31 -24.65
C ARG A 119 5.55 9.10 -23.85
N LEU A 120 5.05 7.87 -23.74
CA LEU A 120 3.84 7.55 -23.00
C LEU A 120 4.03 7.75 -21.50
N VAL A 121 5.19 7.38 -20.95
CA VAL A 121 5.53 7.65 -19.54
C VAL A 121 5.61 9.15 -19.28
N ARG A 122 6.26 9.93 -20.18
CA ARG A 122 6.24 11.40 -20.08
C ARG A 122 4.83 11.94 -20.21
N TYR A 123 4.08 11.53 -21.22
CA TYR A 123 2.71 11.93 -21.41
C TYR A 123 1.84 11.58 -20.19
N TYR A 124 2.01 10.40 -19.61
CA TYR A 124 1.34 10.00 -18.36
C TYR A 124 1.78 10.86 -17.18
N ASN A 125 3.06 11.10 -17.02
CA ASN A 125 3.61 11.92 -15.92
C ASN A 125 3.31 13.42 -16.10
N ASP A 126 3.36 13.93 -17.34
CA ASP A 126 3.03 15.32 -17.66
C ASP A 126 1.51 15.54 -17.73
N THR A 127 0.74 14.49 -18.02
CA THR A 127 -0.71 14.47 -18.19
C THR A 127 -1.45 13.84 -17.00
N LEU A 128 -0.79 13.60 -15.87
CA LEU A 128 -1.47 13.48 -14.57
C LEU A 128 -2.19 14.78 -14.17
N ARG A 129 -2.08 15.82 -14.95
CA ARG A 129 -3.17 16.77 -15.19
C ARG A 129 -4.19 16.05 -16.08
N LEU A 130 -4.92 15.11 -15.51
CA LEU A 130 -5.87 14.20 -16.17
C LEU A 130 -6.93 14.93 -17.02
N TYR A 131 -7.11 16.20 -16.76
CA TYR A 131 -7.87 17.15 -17.57
C TYR A 131 -7.09 18.47 -17.56
N PRO A 132 -6.70 19.04 -18.69
CA PRO A 132 -6.08 20.37 -18.75
C PRO A 132 -6.91 21.46 -18.08
N SER A 133 -8.21 21.22 -17.90
CA SER A 133 -9.18 22.08 -17.23
C SER A 133 -9.43 21.73 -15.75
N ALA A 134 -8.86 20.65 -15.22
CA ALA A 134 -9.10 20.27 -13.83
C ALA A 134 -8.50 21.29 -12.85
N ASN A 135 -9.33 21.78 -11.95
CA ASN A 135 -8.95 22.69 -10.89
C ASN A 135 -8.44 21.90 -9.67
N ILE A 136 -7.13 21.67 -9.62
CA ILE A 136 -6.49 20.86 -8.57
C ILE A 136 -5.84 21.75 -7.53
N LEU A 137 -6.21 21.57 -6.25
CA LEU A 137 -5.57 22.21 -5.12
C LEU A 137 -4.51 21.29 -4.50
N VAL A 138 -3.24 21.67 -4.56
CA VAL A 138 -2.14 20.95 -3.91
C VAL A 138 -1.79 21.66 -2.60
N THR A 139 -1.79 20.90 -1.50
CA THR A 139 -1.52 21.46 -0.17
C THR A 139 -0.02 21.60 0.11
N THR A 140 0.34 22.63 0.87
CA THR A 140 1.68 22.85 1.39
C THR A 140 1.72 22.67 2.91
N LYS A 141 2.91 22.56 3.50
CA LYS A 141 3.04 22.51 4.96
C LYS A 141 2.50 23.75 5.66
N GLN A 142 2.64 24.92 5.03
CA GLN A 142 2.19 26.20 5.55
C GLN A 142 0.66 26.30 5.67
N ASP A 143 -0.08 25.65 4.77
CA ASP A 143 -1.55 25.63 4.79
C ASP A 143 -2.12 24.99 6.07
N PHE A 144 -1.34 24.09 6.71
CA PHE A 144 -1.74 23.37 7.93
C PHE A 144 -1.08 23.89 9.21
N GLU A 145 -0.40 25.03 9.16
CA GLU A 145 -0.04 25.74 10.37
C GLU A 145 -1.28 26.27 11.11
N THR A 146 -1.16 26.42 12.43
CA THR A 146 -2.32 26.71 13.30
C THR A 146 -3.16 27.92 12.84
N GLY A 147 -2.52 28.97 12.33
CA GLY A 147 -3.22 30.17 11.84
C GLY A 147 -3.87 30.03 10.47
N ASN A 148 -3.36 29.13 9.62
CA ASN A 148 -3.75 29.02 8.20
C ASN A 148 -4.78 27.91 7.95
N ARG A 149 -4.80 26.86 8.79
CA ARG A 149 -5.63 25.67 8.61
C ARG A 149 -7.12 25.98 8.43
N LYS A 150 -7.68 26.85 9.28
CA LYS A 150 -9.10 27.26 9.17
C LYS A 150 -9.40 27.92 7.83
N LYS A 151 -8.52 28.83 7.39
CA LYS A 151 -8.64 29.52 6.11
C LYS A 151 -8.53 28.55 4.94
N PHE A 152 -7.61 27.58 5.05
CA PHE A 152 -7.41 26.56 4.03
C PHE A 152 -8.61 25.60 3.92
N CYS A 153 -9.14 25.10 5.04
CA CYS A 153 -10.36 24.28 5.04
C CYS A 153 -11.57 25.08 4.49
N GLY A 154 -11.69 26.36 4.84
CA GLY A 154 -12.70 27.23 4.25
C GLY A 154 -12.57 27.38 2.74
N ARG A 155 -11.33 27.47 2.24
CA ARG A 155 -11.06 27.51 0.81
C ARG A 155 -11.48 26.21 0.09
N ILE A 156 -11.26 25.04 0.71
CA ILE A 156 -11.74 23.76 0.16
C ILE A 156 -13.27 23.74 0.13
N ALA A 157 -13.92 24.08 1.23
CA ALA A 157 -15.38 24.03 1.38
C ALA A 157 -16.15 24.97 0.44
N THR A 158 -15.54 26.10 0.06
CA THR A 158 -16.20 27.13 -0.78
C THR A 158 -15.63 27.21 -2.19
N GLY A 159 -14.55 26.49 -2.47
CA GLY A 159 -13.91 26.49 -3.78
C GLY A 159 -14.50 25.43 -4.71
N ASP A 160 -14.40 25.69 -6.00
CA ASP A 160 -14.80 24.75 -7.06
C ASP A 160 -13.58 23.95 -7.50
N TYR A 161 -13.17 22.97 -6.67
CA TYR A 161 -12.02 22.10 -6.94
C TYR A 161 -12.48 20.70 -7.37
N ASP A 162 -11.91 20.22 -8.47
CA ASP A 162 -12.12 18.82 -8.92
C ASP A 162 -11.36 17.83 -8.02
N ALA A 163 -10.20 18.23 -7.49
CA ALA A 163 -9.43 17.42 -6.57
C ALA A 163 -8.57 18.25 -5.61
N VAL A 164 -8.34 17.69 -4.41
CA VAL A 164 -7.42 18.24 -3.41
C VAL A 164 -6.36 17.20 -3.09
N ILE A 165 -5.09 17.53 -3.31
CA ILE A 165 -3.96 16.65 -2.95
C ILE A 165 -3.44 17.09 -1.59
N ILE A 166 -3.45 16.16 -0.62
CA ILE A 166 -3.11 16.45 0.76
C ILE A 166 -2.21 15.35 1.35
N GLY A 167 -1.19 15.72 2.11
CA GLY A 167 -0.35 14.75 2.81
C GLY A 167 -1.05 14.14 4.02
N HIS A 168 -0.76 12.87 4.34
CA HIS A 168 -1.39 12.12 5.44
C HIS A 168 -1.36 12.88 6.77
N SER A 169 -0.20 13.41 7.17
CA SER A 169 -0.04 14.16 8.43
C SER A 169 -0.80 15.50 8.47
N GLN A 170 -1.18 16.02 7.31
CA GLN A 170 -2.01 17.21 7.18
C GLN A 170 -3.49 16.82 7.25
N PHE A 171 -3.87 15.74 6.57
CA PHE A 171 -5.22 15.21 6.54
C PHE A 171 -5.74 14.82 7.94
N GLU A 172 -4.87 14.25 8.79
CA GLU A 172 -5.18 13.94 10.19
C GLU A 172 -5.59 15.18 11.03
N LYS A 173 -5.26 16.38 10.58
CA LYS A 173 -5.59 17.63 11.28
C LYS A 173 -6.97 18.18 10.93
N ILE A 174 -7.68 17.60 9.99
CA ILE A 174 -9.06 17.93 9.64
C ILE A 174 -9.97 17.03 10.48
N PRO A 175 -10.67 17.55 11.47
CA PRO A 175 -11.48 16.70 12.36
C PRO A 175 -12.80 16.30 11.72
N MET A 176 -13.37 15.20 12.21
CA MET A 176 -14.80 14.93 12.09
C MET A 176 -15.59 15.78 13.10
N SER A 177 -16.87 16.02 12.84
CA SER A 177 -17.75 16.70 13.77
C SER A 177 -17.78 16.01 15.14
N ILE A 178 -17.99 16.81 16.19
CA ILE A 178 -18.07 16.28 17.58
C ILE A 178 -19.20 15.25 17.70
N GLY A 179 -20.30 15.45 16.98
CA GLY A 179 -21.43 14.50 16.97
C GLY A 179 -21.01 13.13 16.46
N ARG A 180 -20.30 13.06 15.33
CA ARG A 180 -19.80 11.81 14.75
C ARG A 180 -18.74 11.14 15.61
N GLN A 181 -17.82 11.92 16.18
CA GLN A 181 -16.83 11.38 17.10
C GLN A 181 -17.48 10.74 18.34
N ARG A 182 -18.51 11.38 18.87
CA ARG A 182 -19.29 10.85 20.00
C ARG A 182 -20.00 9.55 19.63
N GLU A 183 -20.75 9.54 18.55
CA GLU A 183 -21.48 8.36 18.07
C GLU A 183 -20.54 7.15 17.89
N GLN A 184 -19.35 7.37 17.32
CA GLN A 184 -18.36 6.31 17.16
C GLN A 184 -17.83 5.78 18.49
N LEU A 185 -17.56 6.67 19.44
CA LEU A 185 -17.11 6.27 20.78
C LEU A 185 -18.21 5.54 21.57
N GLU A 186 -19.46 5.96 21.42
CA GLU A 186 -20.63 5.29 22.03
C GLU A 186 -20.82 3.89 21.45
N LYS A 187 -20.74 3.72 20.12
CA LYS A 187 -20.75 2.38 19.48
C LYS A 187 -19.63 1.47 20.00
N GLN A 188 -18.41 2.01 20.13
CA GLN A 188 -17.30 1.25 20.71
C GLN A 188 -17.55 0.89 22.18
N LEU A 189 -18.17 1.78 22.92
CA LEU A 189 -18.51 1.54 24.33
C LEU A 189 -19.54 0.40 24.46
N ASP A 190 -20.59 0.42 23.64
CA ASP A 190 -21.64 -0.62 23.61
C ASP A 190 -21.07 -1.98 23.23
N ASP A 191 -20.13 -2.03 22.24
CA ASP A 191 -19.46 -3.26 21.84
C ASP A 191 -18.62 -3.85 22.99
N ILE A 192 -17.92 -3.00 23.74
CA ILE A 192 -17.13 -3.43 24.89
C ILE A 192 -18.03 -3.86 26.05
N GLU A 193 -19.12 -3.16 26.32
CA GLU A 193 -20.05 -3.51 27.40
C GLU A 193 -20.71 -4.86 27.09
N ARG A 194 -21.17 -5.11 25.86
CA ARG A 194 -21.62 -6.43 25.41
C ARG A 194 -20.53 -7.50 25.57
N GLY A 195 -19.30 -7.22 25.16
CA GLY A 195 -18.20 -8.15 25.34
C GLY A 195 -17.86 -8.46 26.80
N ILE A 196 -18.06 -7.52 27.75
CA ILE A 196 -17.92 -7.75 29.18
C ILE A 196 -19.00 -8.72 29.67
N ASP A 197 -20.26 -8.47 29.28
CA ASP A 197 -21.40 -9.30 29.65
C ASP A 197 -21.27 -10.73 29.15
N ASP A 198 -20.84 -10.92 27.89
CA ASP A 198 -20.60 -12.23 27.28
C ASP A 198 -19.49 -13.02 28.01
N VAL A 199 -18.39 -12.35 28.36
CA VAL A 199 -17.28 -12.99 29.10
C VAL A 199 -17.70 -13.36 30.52
N GLN A 200 -18.51 -12.53 31.15
CA GLN A 200 -19.03 -12.81 32.50
C GLN A 200 -20.05 -13.97 32.49
N ALA A 201 -20.95 -13.98 31.51
CA ALA A 201 -21.95 -15.04 31.34
C ALA A 201 -21.30 -16.42 31.05
N SER A 202 -20.23 -16.44 30.28
CA SER A 202 -19.45 -17.65 29.93
C SER A 202 -18.49 -18.13 31.03
N LYS A 203 -18.47 -17.52 32.22
CA LYS A 203 -17.48 -17.73 33.29
C LYS A 203 -16.04 -17.60 32.80
N GLY A 204 -15.82 -16.72 31.83
CA GLY A 204 -14.52 -16.44 31.26
C GLY A 204 -13.53 -15.86 32.28
N GLU A 205 -12.24 -15.85 31.93
CA GLU A 205 -11.16 -15.45 32.82
C GLU A 205 -11.31 -14.00 33.30
N GLN A 206 -11.24 -13.78 34.60
CA GLN A 206 -11.34 -12.46 35.28
C GLN A 206 -10.35 -11.41 34.74
N PHE A 207 -9.24 -11.84 34.20
CA PHE A 207 -8.25 -10.92 33.62
C PHE A 207 -8.76 -10.29 32.30
N THR A 208 -9.55 -11.00 31.46
CA THR A 208 -10.18 -10.44 30.26
C THR A 208 -11.14 -9.34 30.62
N VAL A 209 -11.96 -9.58 31.63
CA VAL A 209 -12.88 -8.58 32.15
C VAL A 209 -12.13 -7.33 32.60
N LYS A 210 -11.01 -7.48 33.35
CA LYS A 210 -10.18 -6.34 33.78
C LYS A 210 -9.62 -5.52 32.61
N GLN A 211 -9.19 -6.17 31.55
CA GLN A 211 -8.66 -5.47 30.37
C GLN A 211 -9.77 -4.71 29.64
N LEU A 212 -10.93 -5.33 29.47
CA LEU A 212 -12.12 -4.69 28.91
C LEU A 212 -12.56 -3.49 29.71
N MET A 213 -12.61 -3.62 31.03
CA MET A 213 -12.91 -2.52 31.91
C MET A 213 -11.91 -1.37 31.80
N LYS A 214 -10.62 -1.67 31.58
CA LYS A 214 -9.60 -0.64 31.31
C LYS A 214 -9.88 0.09 30.01
N THR A 215 -10.20 -0.63 28.92
CA THR A 215 -10.55 -0.05 27.63
C THR A 215 -11.84 0.77 27.72
N ARG A 216 -12.88 0.24 28.39
CA ARG A 216 -14.12 0.95 28.70
C ARG A 216 -13.84 2.28 29.41
N LYS A 217 -13.00 2.28 30.45
CA LYS A 217 -12.61 3.50 31.17
C LYS A 217 -11.90 4.49 30.25
N ALA A 218 -11.00 4.02 29.39
CA ALA A 218 -10.31 4.89 28.45
C ALA A 218 -11.26 5.56 27.44
N ILE A 219 -12.26 4.83 26.92
CA ILE A 219 -13.29 5.38 26.02
C ILE A 219 -14.18 6.37 26.74
N LYS A 220 -14.64 6.07 27.98
CA LYS A 220 -15.40 7.03 28.79
C LYS A 220 -14.62 8.32 29.03
N THR A 221 -13.34 8.23 29.34
CA THR A 221 -12.47 9.42 29.48
C THR A 221 -12.33 10.19 28.14
N LYS A 222 -12.30 9.51 26.98
CA LYS A 222 -12.31 10.18 25.67
C LYS A 222 -13.65 10.92 25.45
N LEU A 223 -14.78 10.30 25.80
CA LEU A 223 -16.12 10.92 25.69
C LEU A 223 -16.25 12.14 26.61
N GLU A 224 -15.79 12.06 27.85
CA GLU A 224 -15.77 13.19 28.78
C GLU A 224 -14.95 14.35 28.23
N LYS A 225 -13.74 14.10 27.76
CA LYS A 225 -12.88 15.11 27.12
C LYS A 225 -13.53 15.74 25.89
N LEU A 226 -14.27 14.96 25.10
CA LEU A 226 -14.98 15.46 23.92
C LEU A 226 -16.10 16.44 24.33
N ASN A 227 -16.76 16.20 25.46
CA ASN A 227 -17.81 17.07 26.03
C ASN A 227 -17.23 18.38 26.57
N ASP A 228 -16.01 18.35 27.13
CA ASP A 228 -15.34 19.54 27.70
C ASP A 228 -14.74 20.47 26.63
N THR A 229 -14.73 20.05 25.38
CA THR A 229 -14.07 20.79 24.27
C THR A 229 -14.90 21.97 23.78
N LYS A 230 -15.72 22.63 24.61
CA LYS A 230 -16.43 23.89 24.29
C LYS A 230 -15.52 25.05 23.86
N ARG A 231 -14.20 24.86 23.78
CA ARG A 231 -13.22 25.96 23.63
C ARG A 231 -12.16 25.81 22.56
N LYS A 232 -12.22 24.83 21.64
CA LYS A 232 -11.14 24.69 20.64
C LYS A 232 -11.65 24.93 19.24
N ASP A 233 -10.98 25.87 18.59
CA ASP A 233 -10.96 26.22 17.17
C ASP A 233 -12.14 25.64 16.35
N THR A 234 -13.07 26.48 15.99
CA THR A 234 -14.06 26.25 14.94
C THR A 234 -13.35 26.02 13.61
N VAL A 235 -12.64 24.90 13.49
CA VAL A 235 -12.18 24.40 12.20
C VAL A 235 -13.41 23.84 11.49
N ILE A 236 -13.49 24.00 10.19
CA ILE A 236 -14.50 23.36 9.35
C ILE A 236 -14.29 21.84 9.47
N ASP A 237 -15.33 21.12 9.84
CA ASP A 237 -15.32 19.68 9.96
C ASP A 237 -15.23 19.01 8.58
N PHE A 238 -14.76 17.76 8.52
CA PHE A 238 -14.60 17.02 7.27
C PHE A 238 -15.89 16.94 6.45
N GLU A 239 -17.03 16.75 7.11
CA GLU A 239 -18.34 16.69 6.49
C GLU A 239 -18.73 18.00 5.76
N GLN A 240 -18.19 19.12 6.21
CA GLN A 240 -18.45 20.45 5.63
C GLN A 240 -17.57 20.78 4.44
N LEU A 241 -16.55 19.95 4.17
CA LEU A 241 -15.65 20.17 3.03
C LEU A 241 -16.28 19.83 1.68
N GLY A 242 -17.40 19.06 1.66
CA GLY A 242 -18.06 18.64 0.44
C GLY A 242 -17.32 17.53 -0.31
N VAL A 243 -16.41 16.82 0.36
CA VAL A 243 -15.67 15.69 -0.23
C VAL A 243 -16.60 14.49 -0.35
N ASP A 244 -16.66 13.90 -1.53
CA ASP A 244 -17.45 12.69 -1.83
C ASP A 244 -16.59 11.43 -2.05
N ARG A 245 -15.28 11.60 -2.29
CA ARG A 245 -14.36 10.47 -2.49
C ARG A 245 -13.00 10.72 -1.86
N LEU A 246 -12.40 9.65 -1.33
CA LEU A 246 -11.03 9.61 -0.85
C LEU A 246 -10.22 8.58 -1.63
N PHE A 247 -9.10 9.03 -2.20
CA PHE A 247 -8.06 8.17 -2.76
C PHE A 247 -6.87 8.21 -1.81
N ILE A 248 -6.53 7.07 -1.21
CA ILE A 248 -5.52 6.99 -0.16
C ILE A 248 -4.37 6.13 -0.66
N ASP A 249 -3.32 6.79 -1.08
CA ASP A 249 -2.07 6.12 -1.44
C ASP A 249 -1.32 5.69 -0.17
N GLU A 250 -0.53 4.61 -0.27
CA GLU A 250 0.17 4.00 0.86
C GLU A 250 -0.75 3.75 2.07
N SER A 251 -1.95 3.24 1.81
CA SER A 251 -3.00 3.00 2.81
C SER A 251 -2.58 2.07 3.96
N HIS A 252 -1.47 1.34 3.80
CA HIS A 252 -0.87 0.53 4.86
C HIS A 252 -0.47 1.34 6.11
N PHE A 253 -0.32 2.66 6.01
CA PHE A 253 -0.11 3.53 7.17
C PHE A 253 -1.29 3.55 8.16
N TYR A 254 -2.46 3.09 7.75
CA TYR A 254 -3.68 3.09 8.55
C TYR A 254 -4.11 1.70 9.05
N LYS A 255 -3.25 0.69 8.92
CA LYS A 255 -3.55 -0.69 9.34
C LYS A 255 -3.74 -0.87 10.84
N ASN A 256 -3.21 0.02 11.68
CA ASN A 256 -3.36 -0.04 13.13
C ASN A 256 -4.70 0.57 13.58
N LEU A 257 -5.79 0.01 13.07
CA LEU A 257 -7.14 0.35 13.46
C LEU A 257 -7.51 -0.40 14.76
N TYR A 258 -8.22 0.29 15.64
CA TYR A 258 -8.80 -0.32 16.83
C TYR A 258 -9.52 -1.64 16.50
N LEU A 259 -9.23 -2.67 17.28
CA LEU A 259 -9.97 -3.92 17.30
C LEU A 259 -10.13 -4.40 18.74
N TYR A 260 -11.23 -5.08 18.95
CA TYR A 260 -11.57 -5.70 20.20
C TYR A 260 -11.45 -7.23 20.06
N THR A 261 -10.79 -7.90 21.01
CA THR A 261 -10.63 -9.35 21.00
C THR A 261 -10.47 -9.94 22.39
N LYS A 262 -11.03 -11.12 22.57
CA LYS A 262 -10.78 -11.97 23.73
C LYS A 262 -9.51 -12.83 23.60
N MET A 263 -8.88 -12.87 22.41
CA MET A 263 -7.65 -13.61 22.19
C MET A 263 -6.48 -12.97 22.91
N ARG A 264 -5.73 -13.77 23.67
CA ARG A 264 -4.62 -13.29 24.50
C ARG A 264 -3.33 -14.00 24.22
N ASN A 265 -2.21 -13.29 24.48
CA ASN A 265 -0.87 -13.83 24.30
C ASN A 265 -0.66 -14.42 22.89
N VAL A 266 -1.48 -14.02 21.91
CA VAL A 266 -1.41 -14.40 20.52
C VAL A 266 -0.59 -13.35 19.79
N GLY A 267 0.57 -13.74 19.29
CA GLY A 267 1.40 -12.86 18.47
C GLY A 267 0.71 -12.54 17.15
N GLY A 268 0.94 -11.32 16.64
CA GLY A 268 0.32 -10.84 15.41
C GLY A 268 -1.00 -10.10 15.62
N ILE A 269 -1.55 -10.07 16.82
CA ILE A 269 -2.74 -9.29 17.16
C ILE A 269 -2.31 -8.06 17.96
N ALA A 270 -2.29 -6.91 17.30
CA ALA A 270 -2.02 -5.63 17.97
C ALA A 270 -3.30 -5.15 18.65
N GLN A 271 -3.20 -4.87 19.97
CA GLN A 271 -4.29 -4.29 20.75
C GLN A 271 -4.13 -2.77 20.95
N THR A 272 -3.24 -2.17 20.19
CA THR A 272 -3.00 -0.72 20.19
C THR A 272 -3.76 -0.07 19.05
N GLU A 273 -4.23 1.15 19.27
CA GLU A 273 -4.94 1.97 18.31
C GLU A 273 -4.07 3.16 17.92
N ALA A 274 -3.99 3.46 16.62
CA ALA A 274 -3.45 4.72 16.14
C ALA A 274 -4.61 5.71 15.93
N GLN A 275 -4.53 6.88 16.54
CA GLN A 275 -5.57 7.91 16.43
C GLN A 275 -5.90 8.24 14.95
N LYS A 276 -4.89 8.30 14.10
CA LYS A 276 -5.05 8.52 12.66
C LYS A 276 -5.90 7.45 11.96
N SER A 277 -5.76 6.18 12.39
CA SER A 277 -6.54 5.08 11.81
C SER A 277 -8.00 5.16 12.21
N SER A 278 -8.29 5.49 13.46
CA SER A 278 -9.66 5.68 13.92
C SER A 278 -10.31 6.91 13.31
N ASP A 279 -9.56 7.99 13.14
CA ASP A 279 -10.04 9.20 12.46
C ASP A 279 -10.36 8.91 10.97
N LEU A 280 -9.47 8.25 10.26
CA LEU A 280 -9.73 7.83 8.88
C LEU A 280 -10.94 6.91 8.79
N PHE A 281 -11.08 5.96 9.71
CA PHE A 281 -12.21 5.03 9.71
C PHE A 281 -13.56 5.78 9.81
N MET A 282 -13.67 6.77 10.69
CA MET A 282 -14.87 7.62 10.76
C MET A 282 -15.17 8.33 9.45
N LYS A 283 -14.13 8.88 8.78
CA LYS A 283 -14.26 9.55 7.48
C LYS A 283 -14.72 8.59 6.39
N CYS A 284 -14.16 7.38 6.35
CA CYS A 284 -14.59 6.34 5.41
C CYS A 284 -16.05 5.94 5.65
N ARG A 285 -16.45 5.72 6.90
CA ARG A 285 -17.86 5.38 7.22
C ARG A 285 -18.83 6.49 6.82
N TYR A 286 -18.45 7.75 7.04
CA TYR A 286 -19.24 8.88 6.56
C TYR A 286 -19.40 8.89 5.03
N LEU A 287 -18.29 8.66 4.32
CA LEU A 287 -18.33 8.60 2.86
C LEU A 287 -19.16 7.41 2.35
N ASP A 288 -19.07 6.26 3.00
CA ASP A 288 -19.88 5.09 2.65
C ASP A 288 -21.38 5.39 2.78
N GLU A 289 -21.79 6.11 3.84
CA GLU A 289 -23.17 6.53 4.04
C GLU A 289 -23.69 7.42 2.90
N ILE A 290 -22.91 8.43 2.49
CA ILE A 290 -23.35 9.40 1.46
C ILE A 290 -23.18 8.91 0.02
N THR A 291 -22.34 7.88 -0.21
CA THR A 291 -22.02 7.39 -1.56
C THR A 291 -22.51 5.97 -1.84
N GLY A 292 -23.13 5.30 -0.87
CA GLY A 292 -23.54 3.90 -0.98
C GLY A 292 -22.33 2.96 -1.10
N ASN A 293 -21.36 3.05 -0.18
CA ASN A 293 -20.14 2.25 -0.11
C ASN A 293 -19.19 2.42 -1.31
N ARG A 294 -19.11 3.61 -1.88
CA ARG A 294 -18.25 3.92 -3.04
C ARG A 294 -17.32 5.11 -2.82
N GLY A 295 -17.22 5.59 -1.57
CA GLY A 295 -16.49 6.82 -1.24
C GLY A 295 -15.00 6.64 -1.02
N THR A 296 -14.48 5.41 -0.90
CA THR A 296 -13.09 5.18 -0.47
C THR A 296 -12.35 4.25 -1.42
N VAL A 297 -11.16 4.67 -1.84
CA VAL A 297 -10.22 3.87 -2.64
C VAL A 297 -8.87 3.82 -1.93
N PHE A 298 -8.38 2.62 -1.66
CA PHE A 298 -7.06 2.36 -1.09
C PHE A 298 -6.09 1.89 -2.16
N ALA A 299 -4.89 2.46 -2.18
CA ALA A 299 -3.76 1.98 -2.97
C ALA A 299 -2.60 1.61 -2.04
N THR A 300 -2.01 0.44 -2.22
CA THR A 300 -0.82 0.01 -1.46
C THR A 300 -0.17 -1.21 -2.09
N GLY A 301 1.16 -1.25 -2.07
CA GLY A 301 1.93 -2.46 -2.42
C GLY A 301 2.00 -3.50 -1.29
N THR A 302 1.54 -3.17 -0.06
CA THR A 302 1.65 -4.05 1.11
C THR A 302 0.37 -4.06 1.95
N PRO A 303 -0.75 -4.58 1.42
CA PRO A 303 -2.03 -4.63 2.15
C PRO A 303 -1.92 -5.46 3.43
N VAL A 304 -1.11 -6.52 3.40
CA VAL A 304 -0.78 -7.38 4.55
C VAL A 304 0.74 -7.56 4.61
N SER A 305 1.38 -7.13 5.69
CA SER A 305 2.85 -7.23 5.84
C SER A 305 3.29 -7.99 7.09
N ASN A 306 2.69 -7.74 8.24
CA ASN A 306 3.14 -8.26 9.52
C ASN A 306 2.17 -9.23 10.19
N SER A 307 0.88 -9.11 9.87
CA SER A 307 -0.17 -9.89 10.54
C SER A 307 -1.39 -10.05 9.64
N MET A 308 -2.03 -11.21 9.74
CA MET A 308 -3.31 -11.49 9.10
C MET A 308 -4.42 -10.52 9.55
N VAL A 309 -4.29 -9.95 10.74
CA VAL A 309 -5.22 -8.92 11.29
C VAL A 309 -5.26 -7.66 10.42
N GLU A 310 -4.20 -7.39 9.68
CA GLU A 310 -4.15 -6.23 8.77
C GLU A 310 -5.19 -6.37 7.65
N LEU A 311 -5.44 -7.59 7.15
CA LEU A 311 -6.50 -7.83 6.17
C LEU A 311 -7.89 -7.53 6.74
N TYR A 312 -8.16 -7.98 7.97
CA TYR A 312 -9.41 -7.62 8.66
C TYR A 312 -9.56 -6.09 8.79
N SER A 313 -8.48 -5.39 9.15
CA SER A 313 -8.51 -3.93 9.26
C SER A 313 -8.85 -3.29 7.91
N VAL A 314 -8.25 -3.75 6.81
CA VAL A 314 -8.54 -3.25 5.45
C VAL A 314 -10.00 -3.54 5.07
N GLN A 315 -10.51 -4.75 5.34
CA GLN A 315 -11.92 -5.09 5.09
C GLN A 315 -12.88 -4.20 5.89
N ARG A 316 -12.54 -3.83 7.12
CA ARG A 316 -13.36 -2.88 7.89
C ARG A 316 -13.48 -1.51 7.25
N TYR A 317 -12.45 -1.04 6.57
CA TYR A 317 -12.53 0.22 5.82
C TYR A 317 -13.36 0.08 4.55
N LEU A 318 -13.24 -1.04 3.82
CA LEU A 318 -13.77 -1.17 2.46
C LEU A 318 -15.05 -2.01 2.36
N GLN A 319 -15.33 -2.88 3.35
CA GLN A 319 -16.43 -3.85 3.33
C GLN A 319 -17.18 -3.93 4.65
N TYR A 320 -17.27 -2.84 5.41
CA TYR A 320 -17.86 -2.88 6.75
C TYR A 320 -19.28 -3.44 6.75
N ASP A 321 -20.12 -3.03 5.83
CA ASP A 321 -21.51 -3.47 5.74
C ASP A 321 -21.61 -4.94 5.34
N THR A 322 -20.75 -5.42 4.43
CA THR A 322 -20.66 -6.84 4.08
C THR A 322 -20.21 -7.68 5.28
N LEU A 323 -19.22 -7.21 6.05
CA LEU A 323 -18.83 -7.86 7.29
C LEU A 323 -19.98 -7.92 8.30
N ALA A 324 -20.74 -6.83 8.46
CA ALA A 324 -21.87 -6.77 9.37
C ALA A 324 -23.01 -7.72 8.98
N GLN A 325 -23.35 -7.76 7.68
CA GLN A 325 -24.39 -8.65 7.14
C GLN A 325 -24.04 -10.14 7.34
N ASN A 326 -22.76 -10.48 7.32
CA ASN A 326 -22.27 -11.85 7.53
C ASN A 326 -21.93 -12.15 9.00
N GLY A 327 -22.18 -11.24 9.94
CA GLY A 327 -21.84 -11.41 11.35
C GLY A 327 -20.33 -11.39 11.66
N LEU A 328 -19.53 -10.83 10.75
CA LEU A 328 -18.07 -10.80 10.81
C LEU A 328 -17.52 -9.42 11.21
N GLN A 329 -18.37 -8.48 11.63
CA GLN A 329 -17.95 -7.13 12.01
C GLN A 329 -17.06 -7.10 13.26
N HIS A 330 -17.13 -8.13 14.11
CA HIS A 330 -16.26 -8.27 15.27
C HIS A 330 -15.07 -9.18 14.95
N PHE A 331 -13.89 -8.77 15.40
CA PHE A 331 -12.65 -9.50 15.09
C PHE A 331 -12.68 -10.97 15.49
N ASP A 332 -13.23 -11.31 16.66
CA ASP A 332 -13.27 -12.70 17.13
C ASP A 332 -14.15 -13.60 16.23
N SER A 333 -15.25 -13.07 15.68
CA SER A 333 -16.09 -13.78 14.72
C SER A 333 -15.33 -14.00 13.40
N TRP A 334 -14.70 -12.94 12.88
CA TRP A 334 -13.88 -13.02 11.68
C TRP A 334 -12.71 -13.99 11.87
N ALA A 335 -12.00 -13.89 12.99
CA ALA A 335 -10.85 -14.71 13.30
C ALA A 335 -11.20 -16.20 13.46
N SER A 336 -12.37 -16.51 14.06
CA SER A 336 -12.84 -17.90 14.17
C SER A 336 -13.26 -18.51 12.83
N THR A 337 -13.65 -17.68 11.87
CA THR A 337 -14.07 -18.13 10.53
C THR A 337 -12.88 -18.28 9.58
N PHE A 338 -11.90 -17.40 9.65
CA PHE A 338 -10.84 -17.30 8.64
C PHE A 338 -9.42 -17.54 9.16
N GLY A 339 -9.24 -17.73 10.46
CA GLY A 339 -7.91 -17.83 11.02
C GLY A 339 -7.70 -18.93 12.03
N GLU A 340 -6.47 -19.41 12.09
CA GLU A 340 -6.02 -20.42 13.03
C GLU A 340 -4.81 -19.92 13.79
N THR A 341 -4.77 -20.22 15.09
CA THR A 341 -3.59 -19.95 15.92
C THR A 341 -2.64 -21.14 15.88
N VAL A 342 -1.37 -20.87 15.69
CA VAL A 342 -0.31 -21.87 15.69
C VAL A 342 0.64 -21.60 16.84
N THR A 343 0.92 -22.63 17.64
CA THR A 343 1.94 -22.56 18.69
C THR A 343 3.22 -23.24 18.20
N ALA A 344 4.31 -22.48 18.17
CA ALA A 344 5.62 -22.97 17.78
C ALA A 344 6.66 -22.64 18.86
N LEU A 345 7.71 -23.47 18.94
CA LEU A 345 8.89 -23.17 19.72
C LEU A 345 9.77 -22.21 18.93
N GLU A 346 9.92 -20.99 19.42
CA GLU A 346 10.75 -19.96 18.83
C GLU A 346 11.96 -19.69 19.71
N LEU A 347 13.09 -19.38 19.08
CA LEU A 347 14.25 -18.86 19.82
C LEU A 347 13.87 -17.55 20.49
N ALA A 348 14.14 -17.43 21.77
CA ALA A 348 13.87 -16.21 22.49
C ALA A 348 14.76 -15.07 21.95
N PRO A 349 14.32 -13.78 22.02
CA PRO A 349 15.05 -12.65 21.44
C PRO A 349 16.50 -12.52 21.86
N GLU A 350 16.82 -13.02 23.03
CA GLU A 350 18.20 -13.04 23.58
C GLU A 350 19.06 -14.19 23.04
N GLY A 351 18.49 -15.11 22.23
CA GLY A 351 19.24 -16.19 21.59
C GLY A 351 19.65 -17.36 22.50
N THR A 352 19.31 -17.33 23.79
CA THR A 352 19.78 -18.33 24.76
C THR A 352 18.80 -19.46 25.07
N ASN A 353 17.50 -19.21 24.89
CA ASN A 353 16.45 -20.17 25.26
C ASN A 353 15.35 -20.26 24.18
N TYR A 354 14.61 -21.36 24.18
CA TYR A 354 13.40 -21.50 23.39
C TYR A 354 12.16 -21.16 24.24
N ARG A 355 11.17 -20.55 23.59
CA ARG A 355 9.86 -20.27 24.19
C ARG A 355 8.75 -20.74 23.28
N ALA A 356 7.71 -21.31 23.84
CA ALA A 356 6.47 -21.54 23.12
C ALA A 356 5.76 -20.20 22.87
N LYS A 357 5.47 -19.89 21.63
CA LYS A 357 4.72 -18.68 21.26
C LYS A 357 3.56 -19.04 20.32
N THR A 358 2.37 -18.65 20.74
CA THR A 358 1.17 -18.78 19.91
C THR A 358 1.06 -17.54 19.02
N ARG A 359 0.83 -17.76 17.73
CA ARG A 359 0.61 -16.69 16.73
C ARG A 359 -0.69 -16.94 15.99
N PHE A 360 -1.36 -15.87 15.62
CA PHE A 360 -2.43 -15.90 14.63
C PHE A 360 -1.75 -15.86 13.25
N ALA A 361 -1.54 -17.02 12.64
CA ALA A 361 -0.56 -17.17 11.56
C ALA A 361 -1.03 -18.03 10.38
N LYS A 362 -2.21 -18.62 10.44
CA LYS A 362 -2.69 -19.51 9.40
C LYS A 362 -4.09 -19.12 8.96
N PHE A 363 -4.28 -18.98 7.65
CA PHE A 363 -5.62 -18.78 7.09
C PHE A 363 -6.38 -20.09 7.02
N TYR A 364 -7.63 -20.02 7.42
CA TYR A 364 -8.64 -21.05 7.23
C TYR A 364 -9.73 -20.48 6.31
N ASN A 365 -10.48 -21.31 5.58
CA ASN A 365 -11.48 -20.88 4.60
C ASN A 365 -10.96 -19.78 3.65
N LEU A 366 -9.71 -19.93 3.19
CA LEU A 366 -9.06 -18.93 2.34
C LEU A 366 -9.83 -18.64 1.03
N PRO A 367 -10.45 -19.62 0.34
CA PRO A 367 -11.22 -19.36 -0.87
C PRO A 367 -12.38 -18.36 -0.63
N GLU A 368 -13.14 -18.54 0.44
CA GLU A 368 -14.27 -17.68 0.81
C GLU A 368 -13.80 -16.28 1.19
N LEU A 369 -12.72 -16.20 1.97
CA LEU A 369 -12.10 -14.93 2.34
C LEU A 369 -11.62 -14.17 1.11
N MET A 370 -10.96 -14.86 0.18
CA MET A 370 -10.46 -14.24 -1.05
C MET A 370 -11.59 -13.85 -2.00
N GLN A 371 -12.67 -14.64 -2.07
CA GLN A 371 -13.85 -14.28 -2.86
C GLN A 371 -14.47 -12.99 -2.31
N MET A 372 -14.70 -12.91 -0.99
CA MET A 372 -15.22 -11.71 -0.34
C MET A 372 -14.31 -10.50 -0.58
N PHE A 373 -12.99 -10.65 -0.44
CA PHE A 373 -12.06 -9.55 -0.62
C PHE A 373 -11.97 -9.05 -2.07
N ARG A 374 -12.07 -9.95 -3.05
CA ARG A 374 -12.08 -9.61 -4.49
C ARG A 374 -13.28 -8.79 -4.93
N GLU A 375 -14.36 -8.75 -4.18
CA GLU A 375 -15.51 -7.88 -4.48
C GLU A 375 -15.13 -6.40 -4.43
N VAL A 376 -14.12 -6.04 -3.64
CA VAL A 376 -13.68 -4.65 -3.42
C VAL A 376 -12.21 -4.42 -3.73
N ALA A 377 -11.45 -5.44 -4.14
CA ALA A 377 -10.02 -5.35 -4.36
C ALA A 377 -9.62 -5.82 -5.76
N ASP A 378 -8.89 -4.98 -6.48
CA ASP A 378 -8.09 -5.37 -7.64
C ASP A 378 -6.68 -5.73 -7.17
N ILE A 379 -6.29 -6.99 -7.36
CA ILE A 379 -5.01 -7.53 -6.88
C ILE A 379 -4.11 -7.83 -8.06
N GLN A 380 -3.03 -7.05 -8.18
CA GLN A 380 -2.02 -7.22 -9.22
C GLN A 380 -0.71 -7.68 -8.58
N THR A 381 -0.26 -8.89 -8.90
CA THR A 381 1.05 -9.38 -8.45
C THR A 381 2.17 -8.95 -9.39
N ALA A 382 3.42 -8.97 -8.92
CA ALA A 382 4.59 -8.62 -9.74
C ALA A 382 4.65 -9.45 -11.05
N ASP A 383 4.28 -10.72 -10.99
CA ASP A 383 4.25 -11.61 -12.15
C ASP A 383 3.17 -11.22 -13.17
N MET A 384 2.02 -10.71 -12.70
CA MET A 384 0.93 -10.21 -13.55
C MET A 384 1.32 -8.91 -14.24
N LEU A 385 2.05 -8.03 -13.53
CA LEU A 385 2.43 -6.71 -14.05
C LEU A 385 3.54 -6.77 -15.10
N LYS A 386 4.32 -7.87 -15.16
CA LYS A 386 5.45 -8.04 -16.10
C LYS A 386 6.31 -6.80 -16.22
N LEU A 387 6.59 -6.14 -15.09
CA LEU A 387 7.38 -4.93 -15.06
C LEU A 387 8.80 -5.19 -15.57
N PRO A 388 9.42 -4.25 -16.29
CA PRO A 388 10.81 -4.37 -16.70
C PRO A 388 11.74 -4.17 -15.50
N VAL A 389 11.83 -5.19 -14.67
CA VAL A 389 12.73 -5.19 -13.50
C VAL A 389 14.10 -5.72 -13.91
N PRO A 390 15.21 -5.13 -13.45
CA PRO A 390 16.54 -5.63 -13.71
C PRO A 390 16.73 -7.00 -13.05
N LYS A 391 17.59 -7.83 -13.68
CA LYS A 391 18.02 -9.07 -13.05
C LYS A 391 18.81 -8.78 -11.79
N VAL A 392 18.41 -9.35 -10.67
CA VAL A 392 19.06 -9.16 -9.37
C VAL A 392 19.97 -10.32 -9.05
N ASN A 393 21.22 -10.02 -8.64
CA ASN A 393 22.15 -10.97 -8.08
C ASN A 393 22.28 -10.66 -6.57
N TYR A 394 21.90 -11.62 -5.72
CA TYR A 394 21.98 -11.48 -4.26
C TYR A 394 23.32 -11.98 -3.74
N HIS A 395 24.07 -11.11 -3.06
CA HIS A 395 25.32 -11.44 -2.40
C HIS A 395 25.20 -11.19 -0.88
N ASN A 396 25.14 -12.27 -0.12
CA ASN A 396 25.07 -12.19 1.35
C ASN A 396 26.47 -12.21 1.96
N ILE A 397 26.94 -11.07 2.44
CA ILE A 397 28.21 -10.95 3.15
C ILE A 397 27.97 -11.19 4.64
N LYS A 398 28.64 -12.19 5.20
CA LYS A 398 28.56 -12.54 6.62
C LYS A 398 29.85 -12.11 7.32
N THR A 399 29.70 -11.40 8.45
CA THR A 399 30.81 -11.01 9.32
C THR A 399 30.77 -11.83 10.61
N LYS A 400 31.93 -11.99 11.24
CA LYS A 400 32.04 -12.63 12.56
C LYS A 400 31.93 -11.57 13.65
N PRO A 401 31.31 -11.85 14.79
CA PRO A 401 31.31 -10.91 15.91
C PRO A 401 32.73 -10.81 16.54
N SER A 402 33.10 -9.62 16.99
CA SER A 402 34.30 -9.42 17.81
C SER A 402 34.12 -10.07 19.19
N GLU A 403 35.23 -10.24 19.92
CA GLU A 403 35.20 -10.70 21.33
C GLU A 403 34.35 -9.75 22.19
N ILE A 404 34.53 -8.43 22.00
CA ILE A 404 33.76 -7.39 22.67
C ILE A 404 32.25 -7.53 22.38
N GLN A 405 31.88 -7.71 21.12
CA GLN A 405 30.49 -7.93 20.77
C GLN A 405 29.90 -9.17 21.42
N THR A 406 30.67 -10.26 21.49
CA THR A 406 30.26 -11.51 22.15
C THR A 406 30.00 -11.32 23.64
N GLU A 407 30.89 -10.61 24.35
CA GLU A 407 30.71 -10.27 25.76
C GLU A 407 29.50 -9.36 26.00
N MET A 408 29.31 -8.36 25.12
CA MET A 408 28.16 -7.46 25.21
C MET A 408 26.84 -8.17 24.97
N VAL A 409 26.77 -9.14 24.03
CA VAL A 409 25.58 -10.00 23.83
C VAL A 409 25.28 -10.81 25.10
N ALA A 410 26.28 -11.36 25.76
CA ALA A 410 26.08 -12.05 27.03
C ALA A 410 25.54 -11.11 28.13
N SER A 411 25.96 -9.85 28.13
CA SER A 411 25.41 -8.82 29.03
C SER A 411 23.94 -8.51 28.70
N LEU A 412 23.57 -8.39 27.41
CA LEU A 412 22.16 -8.19 26.98
C LEU A 412 21.28 -9.36 27.43
N ALA A 413 21.77 -10.59 27.33
CA ALA A 413 21.07 -11.78 27.83
C ALA A 413 20.78 -11.70 29.34
N LYS A 414 21.76 -11.33 30.14
CA LYS A 414 21.58 -11.12 31.59
C LYS A 414 20.60 -10.01 31.92
N ARG A 415 20.58 -8.92 31.14
CA ARG A 415 19.59 -7.84 31.26
C ARG A 415 18.19 -8.36 30.97
N ALA A 416 18.03 -9.15 29.89
CA ALA A 416 16.73 -9.73 29.50
C ALA A 416 16.17 -10.67 30.58
N GLU A 417 17.02 -11.45 31.25
CA GLU A 417 16.64 -12.29 32.38
C GLU A 417 16.11 -11.46 33.56
N LYS A 418 16.79 -10.38 33.92
CA LYS A 418 16.36 -9.48 35.01
C LYS A 418 14.99 -8.82 34.67
N VAL A 419 14.79 -8.38 33.43
CA VAL A 419 13.52 -7.81 33.01
C VAL A 419 12.37 -8.84 33.06
N ARG A 420 12.63 -10.10 32.68
CA ARG A 420 11.63 -11.18 32.78
C ARG A 420 11.31 -11.51 34.22
N ALA A 421 12.32 -11.56 35.08
CA ALA A 421 12.14 -11.81 36.49
C ALA A 421 11.50 -10.60 37.24
N ARG A 422 11.21 -9.49 36.53
CA ARG A 422 10.67 -8.24 37.08
C ARG A 422 11.55 -7.65 38.19
N LEU A 423 12.86 -7.84 38.07
CA LEU A 423 13.87 -7.32 39.01
C LEU A 423 14.33 -5.89 38.67
N VAL A 424 13.84 -5.35 37.57
CA VAL A 424 14.15 -3.99 37.08
C VAL A 424 12.88 -3.30 36.67
N GLU A 425 12.73 -2.03 37.04
CA GLU A 425 11.59 -1.20 36.63
C GLU A 425 11.60 -0.95 35.12
N PRO A 426 10.41 -0.97 34.42
CA PRO A 426 10.31 -0.82 32.96
C PRO A 426 10.84 0.51 32.40
N ASN A 427 10.92 1.55 33.21
CA ASN A 427 11.51 2.86 32.86
C ASN A 427 13.06 2.84 32.91
N ILE A 428 13.66 1.95 33.67
CA ILE A 428 15.12 1.78 33.75
C ILE A 428 15.60 0.88 32.62
N ASP A 429 15.01 -0.33 32.48
CA ASP A 429 15.35 -1.27 31.43
C ASP A 429 14.11 -2.10 31.02
N ASN A 430 14.04 -2.45 29.74
CA ASN A 430 12.93 -3.21 29.17
C ASN A 430 13.37 -3.93 27.89
N MET A 431 12.57 -4.91 27.44
CA MET A 431 12.88 -5.71 26.24
C MET A 431 13.05 -4.87 24.97
N LEU A 432 12.32 -3.75 24.82
CA LEU A 432 12.46 -2.87 23.65
C LEU A 432 13.83 -2.20 23.63
N LYS A 433 14.30 -1.69 24.77
CA LYS A 433 15.63 -1.09 24.93
C LYS A 433 16.73 -2.12 24.65
N ILE A 434 16.62 -3.32 25.24
CA ILE A 434 17.57 -4.42 25.03
C ILE A 434 17.64 -4.83 23.55
N THR A 435 16.50 -4.97 22.89
CA THR A 435 16.45 -5.29 21.46
C THR A 435 17.07 -4.19 20.59
N ASN A 436 16.81 -2.93 20.92
CA ASN A 436 17.41 -1.79 20.22
C ASN A 436 18.93 -1.74 20.43
N ASP A 437 19.41 -1.97 21.65
CA ASP A 437 20.84 -2.06 21.94
C ASP A 437 21.49 -3.22 21.17
N GLY A 438 20.80 -4.38 21.08
CA GLY A 438 21.26 -5.52 20.28
C GLY A 438 21.36 -5.20 18.78
N ARG A 439 20.39 -4.45 18.23
CA ARG A 439 20.46 -4.00 16.82
C ARG A 439 21.64 -3.06 16.58
N LYS A 440 21.88 -2.11 17.48
CA LYS A 440 23.02 -1.20 17.42
C LYS A 440 24.33 -1.96 17.49
N LEU A 441 24.48 -2.84 18.49
CA LEU A 441 25.66 -3.68 18.67
C LEU A 441 25.96 -4.56 17.45
N ALA A 442 24.92 -5.12 16.84
CA ALA A 442 25.04 -5.94 15.64
C ALA A 442 25.46 -5.15 14.39
N LEU A 443 25.28 -3.84 14.37
CA LEU A 443 25.75 -2.98 13.29
C LEU A 443 27.19 -2.53 13.56
N ASP A 444 27.43 -1.90 14.71
CA ASP A 444 28.74 -1.45 15.15
C ASP A 444 28.77 -1.28 16.69
N GLN A 445 29.79 -1.84 17.34
CA GLN A 445 29.92 -1.79 18.79
C GLN A 445 30.06 -0.34 19.34
N ARG A 446 30.63 0.58 18.55
CA ARG A 446 30.76 2.00 18.89
C ARG A 446 29.42 2.75 18.99
N MET A 447 28.34 2.17 18.45
CA MET A 447 26.98 2.71 18.64
C MET A 447 26.45 2.50 20.08
N ILE A 448 27.06 1.61 20.84
CA ILE A 448 26.76 1.39 22.26
C ILE A 448 27.68 2.23 23.12
N ASP A 449 28.98 2.17 22.84
CA ASP A 449 30.01 2.96 23.52
C ASP A 449 31.00 3.48 22.47
N PRO A 450 31.00 4.79 22.18
CA PRO A 450 31.91 5.40 21.21
C PRO A 450 33.40 5.27 21.55
N MET A 451 33.75 4.91 22.78
CA MET A 451 35.13 4.71 23.19
C MET A 451 35.70 3.33 22.82
N LEU A 452 34.82 2.42 22.34
CA LEU A 452 35.27 1.11 21.87
C LEU A 452 36.05 1.24 20.55
N PRO A 453 37.02 0.34 20.32
CA PRO A 453 37.78 0.36 19.06
C PRO A 453 36.91 0.05 17.87
N ASP A 454 37.33 0.53 16.70
CA ASP A 454 36.76 0.09 15.41
C ASP A 454 37.13 -1.38 15.18
N ASP A 455 36.14 -2.21 14.91
CA ASP A 455 36.35 -3.62 14.57
C ASP A 455 36.55 -3.75 13.06
N PRO A 456 37.75 -4.14 12.57
CA PRO A 456 38.03 -4.26 11.16
C PRO A 456 37.11 -5.24 10.43
N ASP A 457 36.61 -6.26 11.13
CA ASP A 457 35.68 -7.27 10.58
C ASP A 457 34.19 -6.89 10.78
N SER A 458 33.90 -5.66 11.19
CA SER A 458 32.54 -5.17 11.38
C SER A 458 31.73 -5.15 10.09
N LYS A 459 30.40 -5.18 10.20
CA LYS A 459 29.48 -5.01 9.05
C LYS A 459 29.71 -3.69 8.32
N VAL A 460 30.06 -2.64 9.06
CA VAL A 460 30.32 -1.32 8.49
C VAL A 460 31.58 -1.36 7.63
N ASN A 461 32.67 -1.96 8.14
CA ASN A 461 33.91 -2.09 7.38
C ASN A 461 33.75 -3.01 6.16
N ALA A 462 33.06 -4.14 6.29
CA ALA A 462 32.75 -5.02 5.17
C ALA A 462 31.89 -4.31 4.10
N CYS A 463 30.98 -3.41 4.50
CA CYS A 463 30.22 -2.58 3.57
C CYS A 463 31.12 -1.57 2.85
N VAL A 464 31.99 -0.88 3.59
CA VAL A 464 32.97 0.07 3.02
C VAL A 464 33.89 -0.63 2.01
N ASP A 465 34.38 -1.83 2.33
CA ASP A 465 35.21 -2.64 1.42
C ASP A 465 34.48 -2.97 0.13
N ASN A 466 33.22 -3.39 0.24
CA ASN A 466 32.40 -3.73 -0.91
C ASN A 466 32.06 -2.51 -1.78
N VAL A 467 31.70 -1.39 -1.15
CA VAL A 467 31.44 -0.12 -1.86
C VAL A 467 32.68 0.36 -2.59
N TYR A 468 33.85 0.33 -1.95
CA TYR A 468 35.11 0.74 -2.56
C TYR A 468 35.46 -0.15 -3.75
N ARG A 469 35.38 -1.48 -3.60
CA ARG A 469 35.67 -2.44 -4.66
C ARG A 469 34.76 -2.21 -5.88
N ILE A 470 33.45 -2.05 -5.67
CA ILE A 470 32.49 -1.80 -6.76
C ILE A 470 32.77 -0.44 -7.41
N TRP A 471 33.12 0.59 -6.65
CA TRP A 471 33.48 1.90 -7.19
C TRP A 471 34.71 1.81 -8.09
N GLU A 472 35.73 1.06 -7.69
CA GLU A 472 36.94 0.84 -8.47
C GLU A 472 36.68 0.01 -9.74
N GLU A 473 35.94 -1.10 -9.62
CA GLU A 473 35.55 -1.97 -10.76
C GLU A 473 34.70 -1.24 -11.81
N HIS A 474 33.95 -0.21 -11.42
CA HIS A 474 33.04 0.53 -12.28
C HIS A 474 33.46 1.99 -12.53
N ALA A 475 34.72 2.33 -12.34
CA ALA A 475 35.25 3.68 -12.56
C ALA A 475 34.97 4.22 -13.97
N ASP A 476 35.05 3.36 -14.99
CA ASP A 476 34.82 3.72 -16.39
C ASP A 476 33.32 4.01 -16.68
N THR A 477 32.42 3.30 -16.03
CA THR A 477 30.97 3.39 -16.26
C THR A 477 30.29 4.40 -15.33
N LYS A 478 30.98 4.89 -14.30
CA LYS A 478 30.48 5.80 -13.25
C LYS A 478 29.16 5.29 -12.63
N ALA A 479 29.12 3.98 -12.34
CA ALA A 479 27.94 3.35 -11.76
C ALA A 479 27.62 3.92 -10.38
N THR A 480 26.34 4.24 -10.16
CA THR A 480 25.86 4.75 -8.86
C THR A 480 25.56 3.59 -7.92
N GLN A 481 25.97 3.73 -6.66
CA GLN A 481 25.68 2.78 -5.59
C GLN A 481 24.72 3.41 -4.57
N LEU A 482 23.72 2.66 -4.12
CA LEU A 482 22.81 3.05 -3.06
C LEU A 482 23.09 2.20 -1.81
N VAL A 483 23.40 2.87 -0.71
CA VAL A 483 23.63 2.22 0.59
C VAL A 483 22.49 2.57 1.53
N PHE A 484 21.79 1.54 2.04
CA PHE A 484 20.68 1.71 2.96
C PHE A 484 21.12 1.36 4.38
N CYS A 485 20.94 2.29 5.32
CA CYS A 485 21.15 2.09 6.73
C CYS A 485 20.01 2.73 7.52
N ASP A 486 19.25 1.92 8.25
CA ASP A 486 18.07 2.36 9.01
C ASP A 486 18.38 2.79 10.45
N LEU A 487 19.65 2.73 10.82
CA LEU A 487 20.14 3.15 12.13
C LEU A 487 21.21 4.23 12.00
N SER A 488 21.42 4.98 13.09
CA SER A 488 22.56 5.91 13.23
C SER A 488 22.53 7.12 12.29
N THR A 489 21.34 7.59 11.87
CA THR A 489 21.24 8.85 11.10
C THR A 489 21.92 10.00 11.86
N PRO A 490 22.77 10.81 11.19
CA PRO A 490 23.48 11.93 11.82
C PRO A 490 22.55 12.91 12.52
N LYS A 491 22.91 13.33 13.73
CA LYS A 491 22.16 14.30 14.53
C LYS A 491 22.81 15.68 14.57
N ASN A 492 24.02 15.82 14.01
CA ASN A 492 24.83 17.03 14.06
C ASN A 492 25.18 17.49 15.50
N ASP A 493 25.22 16.54 16.44
CA ASP A 493 25.54 16.78 17.86
C ASP A 493 26.94 16.29 18.24
N GLY A 494 27.76 15.90 17.26
CA GLY A 494 29.11 15.36 17.45
C GLY A 494 29.16 13.93 17.99
N THR A 495 28.04 13.25 18.15
CA THR A 495 28.02 11.84 18.55
C THR A 495 28.41 10.95 17.36
N PHE A 496 29.09 9.82 17.69
CA PHE A 496 29.42 8.81 16.69
C PHE A 496 28.18 8.36 15.90
N ASN A 497 28.32 8.34 14.59
CA ASN A 497 27.32 7.78 13.70
C ASN A 497 27.97 7.05 12.53
N VAL A 498 27.30 6.01 12.04
CA VAL A 498 27.79 5.14 10.97
C VAL A 498 27.90 5.86 9.62
N TYR A 499 27.06 6.85 9.36
CA TYR A 499 27.07 7.58 8.09
C TYR A 499 28.38 8.37 7.92
N ASP A 500 28.76 9.15 8.92
CA ASP A 500 30.00 9.95 8.88
C ASP A 500 31.22 9.02 8.89
N ASP A 501 31.23 7.96 9.71
CA ASP A 501 32.31 6.96 9.76
C ASP A 501 32.53 6.30 8.38
N MET A 502 31.44 5.91 7.70
CA MET A 502 31.53 5.35 6.34
C MET A 502 32.07 6.37 5.34
N ARG A 503 31.59 7.61 5.38
CA ARG A 503 32.08 8.70 4.51
C ARG A 503 33.59 8.90 4.70
N GLU A 504 34.04 9.04 5.95
CA GLU A 504 35.46 9.23 6.29
C GLU A 504 36.31 8.07 5.77
N LYS A 505 35.86 6.83 5.97
CA LYS A 505 36.58 5.65 5.49
C LYS A 505 36.63 5.54 3.97
N LEU A 506 35.56 5.88 3.27
CA LEU A 506 35.52 5.88 1.80
C LEU A 506 36.43 6.97 1.23
N VAL A 507 36.42 8.17 1.82
CA VAL A 507 37.29 9.29 1.41
C VAL A 507 38.76 8.94 1.70
N ALA A 508 39.07 8.34 2.85
CA ALA A 508 40.43 7.90 3.19
C ALA A 508 40.98 6.85 2.23
N ARG A 509 40.12 6.10 1.53
CA ARG A 509 40.48 5.15 0.48
C ARG A 509 40.62 5.79 -0.91
N GLY A 510 40.33 7.08 -1.06
CA GLY A 510 40.52 7.83 -2.30
C GLY A 510 39.24 8.13 -3.08
N ILE A 511 38.05 7.78 -2.57
CA ILE A 511 36.80 8.23 -3.20
C ILE A 511 36.64 9.75 -2.93
N PRO A 512 36.44 10.57 -3.97
CA PRO A 512 36.23 12.00 -3.80
C PRO A 512 35.03 12.30 -2.88
N ALA A 513 35.18 13.21 -1.93
CA ALA A 513 34.13 13.54 -0.95
C ALA A 513 32.80 13.98 -1.58
N GLU A 514 32.87 14.64 -2.74
CA GLU A 514 31.71 15.07 -3.53
C GLU A 514 30.93 13.92 -4.14
N GLN A 515 31.51 12.72 -4.23
CA GLN A 515 30.82 11.52 -4.74
C GLN A 515 30.07 10.76 -3.62
N VAL A 516 30.26 11.12 -2.35
CA VAL A 516 29.56 10.51 -1.21
C VAL A 516 28.52 11.49 -0.67
N ARG A 517 27.24 11.19 -0.89
CA ARG A 517 26.13 12.06 -0.48
C ARG A 517 25.11 11.32 0.39
N PHE A 518 24.52 12.04 1.31
CA PHE A 518 23.44 11.52 2.14
C PHE A 518 22.11 12.14 1.74
N ILE A 519 21.08 11.31 1.55
CA ILE A 519 19.76 11.80 1.13
C ILE A 519 19.14 12.81 2.10
N HIS A 520 19.44 12.73 3.38
CA HIS A 520 18.94 13.68 4.40
C HIS A 520 19.63 15.04 4.36
N GLU A 521 20.75 15.21 3.66
CA GLU A 521 21.38 16.49 3.40
C GLU A 521 20.62 17.28 2.32
N ALA A 522 19.87 16.59 1.45
CA ALA A 522 19.03 17.21 0.44
C ALA A 522 17.73 17.73 1.06
N THR A 523 17.71 19.02 1.43
CA THR A 523 16.57 19.64 2.11
C THR A 523 15.56 20.25 1.15
N THR A 524 15.95 20.54 -0.10
CA THR A 524 15.11 21.09 -1.16
C THR A 524 14.83 20.06 -2.26
N ASP A 525 13.73 20.24 -2.99
CA ASP A 525 13.39 19.37 -4.11
C ASP A 525 14.40 19.45 -5.27
N ALA A 526 15.09 20.57 -5.43
CA ALA A 526 16.19 20.71 -6.39
C ALA A 526 17.38 19.86 -6.00
N GLN A 527 17.82 19.91 -4.73
CA GLN A 527 18.90 19.08 -4.21
C GLN A 527 18.61 17.57 -4.24
N LYS A 528 17.33 17.18 -4.17
CA LYS A 528 16.95 15.76 -4.30
C LYS A 528 16.97 15.25 -5.73
N LYS A 529 16.92 16.17 -6.70
CA LYS A 529 16.98 15.84 -8.14
C LYS A 529 18.42 15.77 -8.67
N GLU A 530 19.35 16.43 -8.02
CA GLU A 530 20.79 16.30 -8.27
C GLU A 530 21.32 14.96 -7.74
#